data_a6294d5a0317d395ed27b39675aaed28
#
_entry.id   a6294d5a0317d395ed27b39675aaed28
#
_cell.length_a   1.000
_cell.length_b   1.000
_cell.length_c   1.000
_cell.angle_alpha   90.00
_cell.angle_beta   90.00
_cell.angle_gamma   90.00
#
_symmetry.space_group_name_H-M   'P 1'
#
loop_
_entity.id
_entity.type
_entity.pdbx_description
1 polymer ?
#
loop_
_entity_poly.entity_id
_entity_poly.type
_entity_poly.pdbx_seq_one_letter_code
_entity_poly.pdbx_strand_id
1 'polypeptide(L)'
;MTEFEWSWSYALYEGRLRELIHLFKYGGMRPLDRVLGTWLASAYPRLEHFDALVPMPLHWWKRMQRGFNQSDLLVRELSRRVGVPILDAARRRRRTAVQARLTPAQRRENVRGAFDVPSPERVRGLSLLLVDDVMTTGSTVNACAKALKQAGAARVCVLTVARADRRSDPRILPAAENASSASGFVRGVTA
;
A
#
# COMPACT_ATOMS: atom_id res chain seq x y z
N MET A 1 12.89 11.64 -4.59
CA MET A 1 13.41 10.29 -4.30
C MET A 1 12.35 9.55 -3.52
N THR A 2 12.07 8.30 -3.88
CA THR A 2 11.12 7.43 -3.16
C THR A 2 11.88 6.62 -2.12
N GLU A 3 11.23 6.35 -0.99
CA GLU A 3 11.83 5.62 0.13
C GLU A 3 11.54 4.10 0.03
N PHE A 4 10.70 3.68 -0.91
CA PHE A 4 10.47 2.29 -1.26
C PHE A 4 11.13 1.96 -2.61
N GLU A 5 11.56 0.71 -2.79
CA GLU A 5 12.30 0.29 -3.99
C GLU A 5 11.35 -0.02 -5.15
N TRP A 6 10.32 -0.82 -4.91
CA TRP A 6 9.38 -1.27 -5.92
C TRP A 6 7.94 -1.11 -5.47
N SER A 7 7.04 -0.93 -6.41
CA SER A 7 5.61 -0.97 -6.14
C SER A 7 4.87 -1.77 -7.20
N TRP A 8 3.96 -2.63 -6.75
CA TRP A 8 3.05 -3.41 -7.58
C TRP A 8 1.62 -3.05 -7.28
N SER A 9 0.77 -3.12 -8.28
CA SER A 9 -0.67 -2.91 -8.14
C SER A 9 -1.40 -3.88 -9.05
N TYR A 10 -2.56 -4.38 -8.58
CA TYR A 10 -3.37 -5.28 -9.39
C TYR A 10 -3.91 -4.58 -10.63
N ALA A 11 -4.47 -3.37 -10.49
CA ALA A 11 -5.05 -2.63 -11.60
C ALA A 11 -5.01 -1.10 -11.41
N LEU A 12 -5.50 -0.36 -12.41
CA LEU A 12 -5.72 1.07 -12.33
C LEU A 12 -6.95 1.38 -11.46
N TYR A 13 -6.90 2.51 -10.72
CA TYR A 13 -7.97 2.99 -9.86
C TYR A 13 -9.04 3.72 -10.67
N GLU A 14 -9.82 2.97 -11.44
CA GLU A 14 -10.85 3.49 -12.34
C GLU A 14 -12.04 2.53 -12.45
N GLY A 15 -13.11 2.98 -13.10
CA GLY A 15 -14.29 2.18 -13.40
C GLY A 15 -14.87 1.43 -12.20
N ARG A 16 -15.26 0.19 -12.41
CA ARG A 16 -15.87 -0.69 -11.39
C ARG A 16 -14.96 -0.98 -10.21
N LEU A 17 -13.63 -1.05 -10.40
CA LEU A 17 -12.70 -1.26 -9.30
C LEU A 17 -12.74 -0.11 -8.30
N ARG A 18 -12.81 1.13 -8.79
CA ARG A 18 -12.97 2.32 -7.95
C ARG A 18 -14.24 2.25 -7.11
N GLU A 19 -15.36 1.83 -7.71
CA GLU A 19 -16.64 1.66 -7.00
C GLU A 19 -16.55 0.58 -5.92
N LEU A 20 -15.97 -0.59 -6.22
CA LEU A 20 -15.78 -1.68 -5.25
C LEU A 20 -14.90 -1.26 -4.07
N ILE A 21 -13.80 -0.56 -4.33
CA ILE A 21 -12.94 -0.04 -3.26
C ILE A 21 -13.66 1.02 -2.43
N HIS A 22 -14.52 1.83 -3.04
CA HIS A 22 -15.35 2.79 -2.30
C HIS A 22 -16.36 2.06 -1.39
N LEU A 23 -17.05 1.05 -1.89
CA LEU A 23 -17.95 0.20 -1.09
C LEU A 23 -17.20 -0.51 0.05
N PHE A 24 -16.01 -1.01 -0.20
CA PHE A 24 -15.15 -1.60 0.82
C PHE A 24 -14.76 -0.60 1.90
N LYS A 25 -14.50 0.67 1.55
CA LYS A 25 -14.12 1.73 2.49
C LYS A 25 -15.28 2.28 3.31
N TYR A 26 -16.46 2.42 2.70
CA TYR A 26 -17.55 3.22 3.26
C TYR A 26 -18.89 2.49 3.30
N GLY A 27 -19.05 1.44 2.51
CA GLY A 27 -20.30 0.67 2.44
C GLY A 27 -20.40 -0.47 3.47
N GLY A 28 -19.42 -0.63 4.36
CA GLY A 28 -19.42 -1.72 5.35
C GLY A 28 -19.32 -3.13 4.77
N MET A 29 -19.06 -3.26 3.48
CA MET A 29 -19.01 -4.54 2.76
C MET A 29 -17.69 -5.28 3.02
N ARG A 30 -17.51 -5.76 4.26
CA ARG A 30 -16.32 -6.55 4.65
C ARG A 30 -16.06 -7.76 3.75
N PRO A 31 -17.07 -8.51 3.23
CA PRO A 31 -16.83 -9.66 2.37
C PRO A 31 -16.04 -9.36 1.08
N LEU A 32 -15.92 -8.08 0.71
CA LEU A 32 -15.03 -7.66 -0.40
C LEU A 32 -13.54 -7.87 -0.08
N ASP A 33 -13.15 -8.07 1.18
CA ASP A 33 -11.78 -8.39 1.58
C ASP A 33 -11.26 -9.63 0.87
N ARG A 34 -12.10 -10.68 0.72
CA ARG A 34 -11.75 -11.91 0.03
C ARG A 34 -11.49 -11.71 -1.46
N VAL A 35 -12.37 -10.95 -2.12
CA VAL A 35 -12.25 -10.65 -3.55
C VAL A 35 -11.01 -9.79 -3.81
N LEU A 36 -10.90 -8.68 -3.10
CA LEU A 36 -9.77 -7.74 -3.24
C LEU A 36 -8.45 -8.40 -2.81
N GLY A 37 -8.49 -9.25 -1.78
CA GLY A 37 -7.33 -10.03 -1.34
C GLY A 37 -6.89 -11.08 -2.36
N THR A 38 -7.83 -11.69 -3.11
CA THR A 38 -7.50 -12.58 -4.23
C THR A 38 -6.77 -11.83 -5.34
N TRP A 39 -7.29 -10.65 -5.72
CA TRP A 39 -6.65 -9.82 -6.73
C TRP A 39 -5.28 -9.30 -6.28
N LEU A 40 -5.16 -8.94 -5.00
CA LEU A 40 -3.89 -8.55 -4.41
C LEU A 40 -2.86 -9.69 -4.46
N ALA A 41 -3.29 -10.92 -4.16
CA ALA A 41 -2.44 -12.11 -4.23
C ALA A 41 -2.01 -12.46 -5.67
N SER A 42 -2.82 -12.15 -6.69
CA SER A 42 -2.43 -12.32 -8.08
C SER A 42 -1.35 -11.32 -8.52
N ALA A 43 -1.32 -10.14 -7.88
CA ALA A 43 -0.30 -9.11 -8.10
C ALA A 43 0.94 -9.26 -7.19
N TYR A 44 0.95 -10.27 -6.30
CA TYR A 44 2.09 -10.52 -5.41
C TYR A 44 3.33 -10.94 -6.22
N PRO A 45 4.49 -10.28 -6.00
CA PRO A 45 5.72 -10.56 -6.75
C PRO A 45 6.39 -11.85 -6.26
N ARG A 46 6.00 -12.98 -6.81
CA ARG A 46 6.41 -14.34 -6.37
C ARG A 46 7.91 -14.63 -6.46
N LEU A 47 8.65 -13.86 -7.25
CA LEU A 47 10.10 -13.98 -7.38
C LEU A 47 10.86 -13.16 -6.34
N GLU A 48 10.15 -12.36 -5.54
CA GLU A 48 10.72 -11.52 -4.50
C GLU A 48 10.52 -12.17 -3.13
N HIS A 49 11.54 -12.08 -2.29
CA HIS A 49 11.44 -12.53 -0.90
C HIS A 49 11.07 -11.38 0.03
N PHE A 50 10.10 -11.63 0.91
CA PHE A 50 9.70 -10.72 1.99
C PHE A 50 9.61 -11.48 3.31
N ASP A 51 10.22 -10.91 4.36
CA ASP A 51 10.18 -11.47 5.71
C ASP A 51 8.81 -11.21 6.37
N ALA A 52 8.15 -10.09 6.03
CA ALA A 52 6.82 -9.77 6.57
C ALA A 52 5.99 -8.86 5.67
N LEU A 53 4.68 -9.00 5.79
CA LEU A 53 3.66 -8.08 5.25
C LEU A 53 3.32 -7.04 6.32
N VAL A 54 3.39 -5.76 5.95
CA VAL A 54 3.06 -4.65 6.85
C VAL A 54 1.79 -3.97 6.36
N PRO A 55 0.67 -3.98 7.12
CA PRO A 55 -0.52 -3.24 6.74
C PRO A 55 -0.26 -1.74 6.83
N MET A 56 -0.73 -0.96 5.84
CA MET A 56 -0.68 0.49 5.90
C MET A 56 -1.48 1.00 7.10
N PRO A 57 -0.86 1.75 8.04
CA PRO A 57 -1.55 2.21 9.23
C PRO A 57 -2.62 3.26 8.91
N LEU A 58 -3.84 2.99 9.33
CA LEU A 58 -4.93 3.94 9.25
C LEU A 58 -4.93 4.85 10.49
N HIS A 59 -5.20 6.13 10.30
CA HIS A 59 -5.36 7.04 11.45
C HIS A 59 -6.54 6.57 12.33
N TRP A 60 -6.37 6.61 13.67
CA TRP A 60 -7.36 6.11 14.65
C TRP A 60 -8.77 6.67 14.41
N TRP A 61 -8.92 7.95 14.03
CA TRP A 61 -10.20 8.57 13.70
C TRP A 61 -10.90 7.89 12.52
N LYS A 62 -10.15 7.62 11.43
CA LYS A 62 -10.70 6.89 10.27
C LYS A 62 -11.05 5.45 10.64
N ARG A 63 -10.26 4.83 11.52
CA ARG A 63 -10.55 3.51 12.05
C ARG A 63 -11.84 3.49 12.87
N MET A 64 -12.07 4.52 13.71
CA MET A 64 -13.34 4.67 14.45
C MET A 64 -14.52 4.89 13.50
N GLN A 65 -14.38 5.75 12.50
CA GLN A 65 -15.43 6.04 11.53
C GLN A 65 -15.80 4.83 10.67
N ARG A 66 -14.82 4.00 10.30
CA ARG A 66 -15.00 2.84 9.42
C ARG A 66 -15.24 1.53 10.20
N GLY A 67 -14.91 1.50 11.48
CA GLY A 67 -14.96 0.30 12.32
C GLY A 67 -13.82 -0.69 12.08
N PHE A 68 -12.99 -0.50 11.04
CA PHE A 68 -11.88 -1.39 10.69
C PHE A 68 -10.83 -0.67 9.84
N ASN A 69 -9.64 -1.27 9.73
CA ASN A 69 -8.61 -0.86 8.79
C ASN A 69 -8.64 -1.80 7.57
N GLN A 70 -8.84 -1.25 6.39
CA GLN A 70 -8.91 -1.99 5.13
C GLN A 70 -7.63 -2.78 4.87
N SER A 71 -6.48 -2.16 5.10
CA SER A 71 -5.18 -2.79 4.87
C SER A 71 -4.94 -3.98 5.80
N ASP A 72 -5.50 -3.98 7.04
CA ASP A 72 -5.44 -5.13 7.94
C ASP A 72 -6.22 -6.34 7.38
N LEU A 73 -7.38 -6.11 6.78
CA LEU A 73 -8.18 -7.18 6.17
C LEU A 73 -7.47 -7.73 4.92
N LEU A 74 -6.98 -6.86 4.06
CA LEU A 74 -6.24 -7.23 2.85
C LEU A 74 -4.98 -8.03 3.16
N VAL A 75 -4.21 -7.59 4.17
CA VAL A 75 -2.98 -8.28 4.60
C VAL A 75 -3.28 -9.68 5.14
N ARG A 76 -4.34 -9.86 5.92
CA ARG A 76 -4.74 -11.18 6.44
C ARG A 76 -5.10 -12.14 5.31
N GLU A 77 -5.84 -11.66 4.32
CA GLU A 77 -6.22 -12.47 3.16
C GLU A 77 -5.00 -12.80 2.30
N LEU A 78 -4.09 -11.83 2.09
CA LEU A 78 -2.85 -12.03 1.37
C LEU A 78 -1.94 -13.04 2.09
N SER A 79 -1.70 -12.85 3.39
CA SER A 79 -0.85 -13.72 4.22
C SER A 79 -1.27 -15.18 4.14
N ARG A 80 -2.58 -15.45 4.24
CA ARG A 80 -3.12 -16.83 4.10
C ARG A 80 -2.81 -17.47 2.74
N ARG A 81 -2.68 -16.67 1.68
CA ARG A 81 -2.47 -17.15 0.31
C ARG A 81 -1.00 -17.30 -0.06
N VAL A 82 -0.14 -16.42 0.47
CA VAL A 82 1.29 -16.39 0.10
C VAL A 82 2.20 -16.96 1.19
N GLY A 83 1.68 -17.23 2.40
CA GLY A 83 2.44 -17.82 3.50
C GLY A 83 3.39 -16.85 4.21
N VAL A 84 3.38 -15.55 3.88
CA VAL A 84 4.25 -14.55 4.51
C VAL A 84 3.59 -14.00 5.77
N PRO A 85 4.29 -13.94 6.92
CA PRO A 85 3.72 -13.46 8.18
C PRO A 85 3.37 -11.98 8.15
N ILE A 86 2.42 -11.59 9.02
CA ILE A 86 2.00 -10.19 9.19
C ILE A 86 2.80 -9.56 10.33
N LEU A 87 3.30 -8.35 10.11
CA LEU A 87 3.97 -7.53 11.12
C LEU A 87 3.27 -6.18 11.25
N ASP A 88 2.59 -5.93 12.37
CA ASP A 88 2.08 -4.60 12.73
C ASP A 88 3.26 -3.75 13.25
N ALA A 89 3.99 -3.15 12.30
CA ALA A 89 5.26 -2.48 12.56
C ALA A 89 5.12 -0.97 12.68
N ALA A 90 4.12 -0.36 12.05
CA ALA A 90 4.02 1.08 11.93
C ALA A 90 2.70 1.61 12.49
N ARG A 91 2.73 2.83 13.05
CA ARG A 91 1.55 3.55 13.54
C ARG A 91 1.45 4.93 12.93
N ARG A 92 0.24 5.39 12.70
CA ARG A 92 0.00 6.75 12.24
C ARG A 92 -0.33 7.66 13.41
N ARG A 93 0.60 8.56 13.77
CA ARG A 93 0.46 9.48 14.91
C ARG A 93 -0.35 10.73 14.61
N ARG A 94 -0.17 11.33 13.43
CA ARG A 94 -0.77 12.64 13.13
C ARG A 94 -1.95 12.53 12.19
N ARG A 95 -2.98 13.34 12.48
CA ARG A 95 -4.08 13.62 11.57
C ARG A 95 -3.54 14.53 10.47
N THR A 96 -3.10 13.93 9.36
CA THR A 96 -2.83 14.72 8.16
C THR A 96 -4.16 15.23 7.64
N ALA A 97 -4.33 16.56 7.61
CA ALA A 97 -5.54 17.16 7.10
C ALA A 97 -5.76 16.71 5.66
N VAL A 98 -6.87 15.99 5.41
CA VAL A 98 -7.33 15.71 4.06
C VAL A 98 -8.01 16.99 3.58
N GLN A 99 -7.22 17.96 3.16
CA GLN A 99 -7.75 19.06 2.39
C GLN A 99 -7.67 18.68 0.92
N ALA A 100 -8.82 18.51 0.29
CA ALA A 100 -8.96 18.18 -1.13
C ALA A 100 -8.28 19.23 -2.05
N ARG A 101 -7.83 20.35 -1.52
CA ARG A 101 -7.20 21.49 -2.21
C ARG A 101 -5.68 21.60 -2.04
N LEU A 102 -4.99 20.65 -1.39
CA LEU A 102 -3.54 20.72 -1.22
C LEU A 102 -2.81 20.40 -2.53
N THR A 103 -1.80 21.22 -2.84
CA THR A 103 -0.84 20.95 -3.92
C THR A 103 -0.02 19.68 -3.64
N PRO A 104 0.63 19.08 -4.64
CA PRO A 104 1.50 17.91 -4.43
C PRO A 104 2.64 18.14 -3.42
N ALA A 105 3.17 19.36 -3.35
CA ALA A 105 4.19 19.76 -2.38
C ALA A 105 3.63 19.82 -0.96
N GLN A 106 2.48 20.45 -0.77
CA GLN A 106 1.78 20.51 0.52
C GLN A 106 1.34 19.13 1.01
N ARG A 107 0.95 18.21 0.11
CA ARG A 107 0.64 16.82 0.47
C ARG A 107 1.87 16.07 0.99
N ARG A 108 3.05 16.33 0.42
CA ARG A 108 4.32 15.74 0.89
C ARG A 108 4.69 16.24 2.28
N GLU A 109 4.59 17.54 2.52
CA GLU A 109 4.88 18.15 3.82
C GLU A 109 3.89 17.70 4.90
N ASN A 110 2.61 17.58 4.54
CA ASN A 110 1.53 17.18 5.45
C ASN A 110 1.68 15.75 5.99
N VAL A 111 2.39 14.86 5.28
CA VAL A 111 2.65 13.47 5.74
C VAL A 111 4.02 13.29 6.38
N ARG A 112 4.86 14.33 6.43
CA ARG A 112 6.18 14.28 7.06
C ARG A 112 6.04 14.06 8.57
N GLY A 113 6.66 12.98 9.10
CA GLY A 113 6.55 12.60 10.52
C GLY A 113 5.15 12.11 10.93
N ALA A 114 4.30 11.72 9.95
CA ALA A 114 2.96 11.18 10.24
C ALA A 114 3.00 9.72 10.75
N PHE A 115 4.09 9.02 10.52
CA PHE A 115 4.27 7.61 10.89
C PHE A 115 5.39 7.43 11.90
N ASP A 116 5.25 6.41 12.71
CA ASP A 116 6.16 5.99 13.76
C ASP A 116 6.28 4.47 13.77
N VAL A 117 7.44 3.97 14.15
CA VAL A 117 7.74 2.54 14.35
C VAL A 117 8.07 2.34 15.82
N PRO A 118 7.12 1.91 16.65
CA PRO A 118 7.29 1.84 18.11
C PRO A 118 8.37 0.87 18.56
N SER A 119 8.63 -0.18 17.77
CA SER A 119 9.58 -1.26 18.07
C SER A 119 10.55 -1.45 16.90
N PRO A 120 11.58 -0.57 16.77
CA PRO A 120 12.53 -0.63 15.65
C PRO A 120 13.28 -1.96 15.54
N GLU A 121 13.52 -2.64 16.67
CA GLU A 121 14.18 -3.94 16.73
C GLU A 121 13.44 -5.03 15.96
N ARG A 122 12.10 -4.91 15.82
CA ARG A 122 11.25 -5.86 15.09
C ARG A 122 11.33 -5.74 13.58
N VAL A 123 11.85 -4.63 13.07
CA VAL A 123 11.94 -4.37 11.62
C VAL A 123 13.37 -4.33 11.11
N ARG A 124 14.36 -4.30 12.02
CA ARG A 124 15.76 -4.17 11.67
C ARG A 124 16.24 -5.35 10.81
N GLY A 125 16.82 -5.02 9.66
CA GLY A 125 17.36 -5.99 8.71
C GLY A 125 16.32 -6.72 7.86
N LEU A 126 15.00 -6.46 8.06
CA LEU A 126 13.95 -7.18 7.34
C LEU A 126 13.63 -6.55 5.98
N SER A 127 13.27 -7.41 5.04
CA SER A 127 12.65 -7.07 3.75
C SER A 127 11.12 -7.05 3.93
N LEU A 128 10.51 -5.87 3.86
CA LEU A 128 9.11 -5.63 4.20
C LEU A 128 8.27 -5.31 2.96
N LEU A 129 7.07 -5.89 2.87
CA LEU A 129 6.07 -5.55 1.88
C LEU A 129 4.94 -4.75 2.53
N LEU A 130 4.91 -3.43 2.27
CA LEU A 130 3.87 -2.54 2.74
C LEU A 130 2.62 -2.69 1.86
N VAL A 131 1.48 -2.96 2.48
CA VAL A 131 0.23 -3.28 1.78
C VAL A 131 -0.82 -2.21 2.04
N ASP A 132 -1.42 -1.70 0.94
CA ASP A 132 -2.52 -0.71 1.00
C ASP A 132 -3.61 -1.03 -0.04
N ASP A 133 -4.75 -0.37 0.06
CA ASP A 133 -5.84 -0.54 -0.91
C ASP A 133 -5.58 0.27 -2.21
N VAL A 134 -5.20 1.55 -2.09
CA VAL A 134 -5.00 2.44 -3.25
C VAL A 134 -3.78 3.32 -3.09
N MET A 135 -2.90 3.28 -4.05
CA MET A 135 -1.81 4.22 -4.19
C MET A 135 -2.16 5.32 -5.21
N THR A 136 -2.37 6.55 -4.75
CA THR A 136 -2.60 7.72 -5.61
C THR A 136 -1.27 8.44 -5.93
N THR A 137 -0.87 9.39 -5.10
CA THR A 137 0.39 10.11 -5.25
C THR A 137 1.60 9.35 -4.71
N GLY A 138 1.38 8.26 -3.97
CA GLY A 138 2.42 7.55 -3.25
C GLY A 138 2.95 8.29 -2.00
N SER A 139 2.51 9.52 -1.73
CA SER A 139 3.04 10.32 -0.61
C SER A 139 2.86 9.66 0.75
N THR A 140 1.71 9.04 0.99
CA THR A 140 1.42 8.34 2.25
C THR A 140 2.29 7.10 2.40
N VAL A 141 2.38 6.31 1.34
CA VAL A 141 3.19 5.09 1.29
C VAL A 141 4.66 5.43 1.48
N ASN A 142 5.14 6.47 0.79
CA ASN A 142 6.52 6.93 0.88
C ASN A 142 6.88 7.39 2.30
N ALA A 143 5.99 8.11 2.99
CA ALA A 143 6.22 8.54 4.36
C ALA A 143 6.26 7.35 5.35
N CYS A 144 5.44 6.32 5.15
CA CYS A 144 5.49 5.11 5.95
C CYS A 144 6.75 4.29 5.67
N ALA A 145 7.12 4.12 4.40
CA ALA A 145 8.36 3.46 3.99
C ALA A 145 9.59 4.15 4.59
N LYS A 146 9.61 5.49 4.58
CA LYS A 146 10.67 6.28 5.24
C LYS A 146 10.79 5.94 6.73
N ALA A 147 9.69 5.90 7.45
CA ALA A 147 9.71 5.55 8.88
C ALA A 147 10.24 4.14 9.12
N LEU A 148 9.86 3.16 8.29
CA LEU A 148 10.37 1.78 8.36
C LEU A 148 11.87 1.70 8.04
N LYS A 149 12.33 2.41 6.99
CA LYS A 149 13.77 2.48 6.67
C LYS A 149 14.57 3.14 7.78
N GLN A 150 14.09 4.24 8.36
CA GLN A 150 14.73 4.91 9.49
C GLN A 150 14.77 4.04 10.75
N ALA A 151 13.82 3.13 10.92
CA ALA A 151 13.82 2.13 11.98
C ALA A 151 14.76 0.94 11.71
N GLY A 152 15.41 0.89 10.54
CA GLY A 152 16.42 -0.10 10.19
C GLY A 152 15.93 -1.23 9.28
N ALA A 153 14.75 -1.13 8.66
CA ALA A 153 14.34 -2.09 7.64
C ALA A 153 15.36 -2.10 6.48
N ALA A 154 15.83 -3.28 6.09
CA ALA A 154 16.78 -3.44 4.99
C ALA A 154 16.15 -3.06 3.66
N ARG A 155 14.89 -3.46 3.46
CA ARG A 155 14.16 -3.24 2.22
C ARG A 155 12.70 -2.92 2.51
N VAL A 156 12.11 -2.00 1.75
CA VAL A 156 10.67 -1.73 1.76
C VAL A 156 10.16 -1.68 0.34
N CYS A 157 9.17 -2.51 0.05
CA CYS A 157 8.42 -2.51 -1.20
C CYS A 157 6.94 -2.30 -0.92
N VAL A 158 6.14 -2.08 -1.95
CA VAL A 158 4.72 -1.74 -1.82
C VAL A 158 3.86 -2.62 -2.70
N LEU A 159 2.72 -3.05 -2.19
CA LEU A 159 1.69 -3.77 -2.94
C LEU A 159 0.32 -3.14 -2.67
N THR A 160 -0.43 -2.81 -3.73
CA THR A 160 -1.76 -2.22 -3.62
C THR A 160 -2.77 -2.91 -4.53
N VAL A 161 -4.05 -2.84 -4.16
CA VAL A 161 -5.13 -3.32 -5.04
C VAL A 161 -5.24 -2.45 -6.27
N ALA A 162 -5.15 -1.13 -6.10
CA ALA A 162 -5.27 -0.21 -7.21
C ALA A 162 -4.28 0.95 -7.14
N ARG A 163 -3.99 1.52 -8.31
CA ARG A 163 -3.13 2.67 -8.47
C ARG A 163 -3.79 3.71 -9.37
N ALA A 164 -3.75 4.98 -8.96
CA ALA A 164 -4.16 6.06 -9.85
C ALA A 164 -3.14 6.22 -10.98
N ASP A 165 -3.63 6.24 -12.23
CA ASP A 165 -2.77 6.47 -13.40
C ASP A 165 -2.14 7.86 -13.31
N ARG A 166 -0.84 7.90 -13.53
CA ARG A 166 -0.07 9.12 -13.71
C ARG A 166 0.70 9.01 -15.02
N ARG A 167 0.02 9.23 -16.14
CA ARG A 167 0.59 9.19 -17.50
C ARG A 167 1.83 10.08 -17.70
N SER A 168 2.17 10.91 -16.72
CA SER A 168 3.32 11.81 -16.73
C SER A 168 4.46 11.43 -15.79
N ASP A 169 4.44 10.28 -15.13
CA ASP A 169 5.58 9.84 -14.30
C ASP A 169 6.46 8.86 -15.11
N PRO A 170 7.66 9.31 -15.56
CA PRO A 170 8.58 8.50 -16.39
C PRO A 170 9.12 7.25 -15.67
N ARG A 171 8.83 7.10 -14.37
CA ARG A 171 9.22 5.93 -13.54
C ARG A 171 8.22 4.79 -13.63
N ILE A 172 7.19 4.92 -14.47
CA ILE A 172 6.19 3.89 -14.70
C ILE A 172 6.60 3.12 -15.94
N LEU A 173 7.15 1.93 -15.76
CA LEU A 173 7.26 1.01 -16.88
C LEU A 173 5.85 0.59 -17.31
N PRO A 174 5.52 0.70 -18.62
CA PRO A 174 4.30 0.10 -19.14
C PRO A 174 4.31 -1.39 -18.80
N ALA A 175 3.13 -1.94 -18.52
CA ALA A 175 2.98 -3.38 -18.38
C ALA A 175 3.63 -4.04 -19.60
N ALA A 176 4.60 -4.90 -19.38
CA ALA A 176 5.20 -5.66 -20.48
C ALA A 176 4.05 -6.40 -21.17
N GLU A 177 3.91 -6.18 -22.47
CA GLU A 177 3.06 -6.95 -23.38
C GLU A 177 3.57 -8.39 -23.46
N ASN A 178 3.38 -9.17 -22.39
CA ASN A 178 3.61 -10.60 -22.40
C ASN A 178 2.85 -11.26 -21.27
N ALA A 179 1.54 -11.34 -21.43
CA ALA A 179 0.72 -12.43 -20.93
C ALA A 179 -0.64 -12.32 -21.62
N SER A 180 -0.84 -13.08 -22.63
CA SER A 180 -2.13 -13.52 -23.11
C SER A 180 -3.00 -13.92 -21.93
N SER A 181 -4.16 -13.26 -21.81
CA SER A 181 -5.27 -13.57 -20.89
C SER A 181 -5.07 -13.29 -19.39
N ALA A 182 -5.82 -12.27 -18.92
CA ALA A 182 -6.21 -12.03 -17.53
C ALA A 182 -5.10 -11.60 -16.55
N SER A 183 -4.81 -10.33 -16.52
CA SER A 183 -4.64 -9.52 -15.29
C SER A 183 -3.78 -8.28 -15.58
N GLY A 184 -4.36 -7.10 -15.41
CA GLY A 184 -3.65 -5.82 -15.54
C GLY A 184 -2.65 -5.59 -14.40
N PHE A 185 -1.49 -6.21 -14.48
CA PHE A 185 -0.39 -6.03 -13.55
C PHE A 185 0.41 -4.77 -13.89
N VAL A 186 0.53 -3.85 -12.97
CA VAL A 186 1.33 -2.61 -13.15
C VAL A 186 2.51 -2.62 -12.18
N ARG A 187 3.72 -2.67 -12.72
CA ARG A 187 4.97 -2.57 -11.97
C ARG A 187 5.50 -1.13 -12.03
N GLY A 188 5.79 -0.52 -10.89
CA GLY A 188 6.45 0.79 -10.82
C GLY A 188 7.85 0.67 -10.26
N VAL A 189 8.84 1.14 -11.01
CA VAL A 189 10.23 1.19 -10.60
C VAL A 189 10.54 2.53 -9.96
N THR A 190 11.27 2.53 -8.87
CA THR A 190 11.88 3.71 -8.30
C THR A 190 13.39 3.60 -8.47
N ALA A 191 13.96 4.46 -9.27
CA ALA A 191 15.39 4.70 -9.28
C ALA A 191 15.75 5.83 -8.31
#